data_54284baf0cd0125a405e362668a467b1
#
_entry.id   54284baf0cd0125a405e362668a467b1
#
_cell.length_a   1.000
_cell.length_b   1.000
_cell.length_c   1.000
_cell.angle_alpha   90.00
_cell.angle_beta   90.00
_cell.angle_gamma   90.00
#
_symmetry.space_group_name_H-M   'P 1'
#
loop_
_entity.id
_entity.type
_entity.pdbx_description
1 polymer ?
#
loop_
_entity_poly.entity_id
_entity_poly.type
_entity_poly.pdbx_seq_one_letter_code
_entity_poly.pdbx_strand_id
1 'polypeptide(L)'
;MANLKDLGEFGVIERLSKNFKHQANDTILPLGDDCAVYSTSPSKYQLISTDALVENIHFKSSTISPEQLGQKAIAVNLSDIAAMGGTPNRVLITLGISKKISISFLDQLYKGIHKACMFYNVELFGGDTVSSPKSFFIN
;
A
#
# COMPACT_ATOMS: atom_id res chain seq x y z
N MET A 1 6.19 31.28 -2.50
CA MET A 1 6.51 29.84 -2.34
C MET A 1 5.36 29.07 -2.94
N ALA A 2 5.64 28.08 -3.80
CA ALA A 2 4.59 27.23 -4.36
C ALA A 2 3.90 26.45 -3.22
N ASN A 3 2.57 26.48 -3.18
CA ASN A 3 1.80 25.76 -2.18
C ASN A 3 1.60 24.31 -2.67
N LEU A 4 1.54 23.34 -1.74
CA LEU A 4 1.27 21.93 -2.10
C LEU A 4 -0.01 21.77 -2.93
N LYS A 5 -1.03 22.60 -2.67
CA LYS A 5 -2.28 22.59 -3.43
C LYS A 5 -2.12 22.94 -4.92
N ASP A 6 -1.07 23.68 -5.28
CA ASP A 6 -0.84 24.13 -6.65
C ASP A 6 -0.09 23.07 -7.49
N LEU A 7 0.56 22.11 -6.83
CA LEU A 7 1.36 21.06 -7.48
C LEU A 7 0.54 19.80 -7.83
N GLY A 8 -0.49 19.50 -7.05
CA GLY A 8 -1.17 18.19 -7.12
C GLY A 8 -0.24 17.02 -6.77
N GLU A 9 -0.75 15.80 -6.85
CA GLU A 9 0.00 14.59 -6.50
C GLU A 9 1.24 14.38 -7.38
N PHE A 10 1.06 14.39 -8.69
CA PHE A 10 2.16 14.16 -9.64
C PHE A 10 3.25 15.25 -9.54
N GLY A 11 2.88 16.50 -9.35
CA GLY A 11 3.84 17.58 -9.18
C GLY A 11 4.65 17.47 -7.88
N VAL A 12 4.05 16.92 -6.82
CA VAL A 12 4.76 16.62 -5.56
C VAL A 12 5.74 15.47 -5.79
N ILE A 13 5.30 14.38 -6.40
CA ILE A 13 6.15 13.21 -6.71
C ILE A 13 7.35 13.66 -7.57
N GLU A 14 7.11 14.35 -8.65
CA GLU A 14 8.15 14.86 -9.53
C GLU A 14 9.16 15.75 -8.77
N ARG A 15 8.67 16.66 -7.93
CA ARG A 15 9.52 17.55 -7.13
C ARG A 15 10.41 16.80 -6.15
N LEU A 16 9.85 15.81 -5.46
CA LEU A 16 10.56 15.04 -4.43
C LEU A 16 11.56 14.06 -5.07
N SER A 17 11.23 13.50 -6.22
CA SER A 17 12.05 12.49 -6.90
C SER A 17 13.22 13.08 -7.71
N LYS A 18 13.26 14.40 -7.94
CA LYS A 18 14.32 15.08 -8.77
C LYS A 18 15.75 14.71 -8.42
N ASN A 19 16.03 14.44 -7.15
CA ASN A 19 17.38 14.13 -6.66
C ASN A 19 17.71 12.65 -6.65
N PHE A 20 16.72 11.79 -6.92
CA PHE A 20 16.89 10.32 -6.97
C PHE A 20 17.22 9.89 -8.40
N LYS A 21 18.40 10.29 -8.87
CA LYS A 21 18.87 9.98 -10.23
C LYS A 21 19.60 8.65 -10.36
N HIS A 22 19.98 8.07 -9.22
CA HIS A 22 20.67 6.78 -9.23
C HIS A 22 19.65 5.67 -9.46
N GLN A 23 19.84 4.93 -10.53
CA GLN A 23 19.08 3.71 -10.81
C GLN A 23 20.04 2.51 -10.78
N ALA A 24 19.65 1.47 -10.13
CA ALA A 24 20.37 0.20 -10.22
C ALA A 24 20.27 -0.35 -11.65
N ASN A 25 21.26 -1.13 -12.06
CA ASN A 25 21.35 -1.66 -13.44
C ASN A 25 20.20 -2.61 -13.79
N ASP A 26 19.51 -3.16 -12.81
CA ASP A 26 18.35 -4.05 -12.94
C ASP A 26 17.01 -3.33 -12.91
N THR A 27 16.98 -2.01 -12.68
CA THR A 27 15.75 -1.22 -12.70
C THR A 27 15.21 -1.09 -14.13
N ILE A 28 14.01 -1.58 -14.35
CA ILE A 28 13.31 -1.53 -15.65
C ILE A 28 12.36 -0.32 -15.67
N LEU A 29 11.53 -0.18 -14.65
CA LEU A 29 10.59 0.93 -14.50
C LEU A 29 10.70 1.50 -13.09
N PRO A 30 11.23 2.73 -12.96
CA PRO A 30 11.33 3.39 -11.65
C PRO A 30 10.02 4.06 -11.25
N LEU A 31 10.08 5.24 -10.65
CA LEU A 31 8.91 6.05 -10.31
C LEU A 31 8.15 6.53 -11.56
N GLY A 32 6.80 6.48 -11.51
CA GLY A 32 5.94 7.09 -12.53
C GLY A 32 4.86 6.19 -13.13
N ASP A 33 4.68 4.99 -12.59
CA ASP A 33 3.62 4.05 -12.97
C ASP A 33 3.08 3.35 -11.72
N ASP A 34 2.06 2.49 -11.86
CA ASP A 34 1.39 1.78 -10.75
C ASP A 34 2.34 0.92 -9.92
N CYS A 35 3.41 0.39 -10.53
CA CYS A 35 4.44 -0.36 -9.84
C CYS A 35 5.85 0.07 -10.23
N ALA A 36 6.79 -0.04 -9.31
CA ALA A 36 8.20 -0.14 -9.64
C ALA A 36 8.52 -1.55 -10.16
N VAL A 37 9.37 -1.63 -11.19
CA VAL A 37 9.73 -2.90 -11.84
C VAL A 37 11.24 -3.04 -11.92
N TYR A 38 11.75 -4.18 -11.47
CA TYR A 38 13.15 -4.54 -11.65
C TYR A 38 13.32 -5.98 -12.14
N SER A 39 14.43 -6.24 -12.82
CA SER A 39 14.77 -7.57 -13.34
C SER A 39 15.37 -8.45 -12.24
N THR A 40 14.90 -9.66 -12.09
CA THR A 40 15.51 -10.67 -11.20
C THR A 40 16.29 -11.73 -11.96
N SER A 41 16.05 -11.84 -13.26
CA SER A 41 16.79 -12.68 -14.20
C SER A 41 16.44 -12.22 -15.65
N PRO A 42 17.12 -12.73 -16.69
CA PRO A 42 16.88 -12.28 -18.09
C PRO A 42 15.43 -12.33 -18.57
N SER A 43 14.57 -13.13 -17.94
CA SER A 43 13.17 -13.30 -18.33
C SER A 43 12.17 -13.14 -17.18
N LYS A 44 12.61 -12.63 -16.02
CA LYS A 44 11.74 -12.47 -14.85
C LYS A 44 11.86 -11.08 -14.29
N TYR A 45 10.70 -10.50 -13.97
CA TYR A 45 10.57 -9.17 -13.36
C TYR A 45 9.90 -9.29 -12.01
N GLN A 46 10.29 -8.40 -11.09
CA GLN A 46 9.60 -8.19 -9.83
C GLN A 46 8.90 -6.85 -9.89
N LEU A 47 7.62 -6.86 -9.48
CA LEU A 47 6.81 -5.67 -9.32
C LEU A 47 6.68 -5.35 -7.82
N ILE A 48 6.73 -4.06 -7.49
CA ILE A 48 6.51 -3.58 -6.13
C ILE A 48 5.59 -2.36 -6.20
N SER A 49 4.51 -2.40 -5.43
CA SER A 49 3.56 -1.30 -5.24
C SER A 49 3.29 -1.07 -3.77
N THR A 50 2.75 0.08 -3.43
CA THR A 50 2.35 0.42 -2.06
C THR A 50 1.24 1.45 -2.06
N ASP A 51 0.12 1.11 -1.43
CA ASP A 51 -1.04 1.97 -1.24
C ASP A 51 -1.41 2.08 0.22
N ALA A 52 -1.73 3.31 0.67
CA ALA A 52 -2.13 3.58 2.05
C ALA A 52 -3.60 3.97 2.13
N LEU A 53 -4.30 3.40 3.11
CA LEU A 53 -5.67 3.79 3.47
C LEU A 53 -5.67 4.53 4.80
N VAL A 54 -6.11 5.79 4.77
CA VAL A 54 -6.17 6.68 5.94
C VAL A 54 -7.63 6.92 6.32
N GLU A 55 -7.93 6.76 7.61
CA GLU A 55 -9.27 7.02 8.16
C GLU A 55 -9.73 8.45 7.86
N ASN A 56 -11.00 8.63 7.50
CA ASN A 56 -11.65 9.87 7.08
C ASN A 56 -11.15 10.47 5.74
N ILE A 57 -10.22 9.80 5.06
CA ILE A 57 -9.79 10.13 3.70
C ILE A 57 -10.25 9.03 2.74
N HIS A 58 -9.77 7.79 2.95
CA HIS A 58 -10.02 6.65 2.06
C HIS A 58 -11.13 5.72 2.55
N PHE A 59 -11.51 5.84 3.82
CA PHE A 59 -12.61 5.11 4.44
C PHE A 59 -13.13 5.84 5.68
N LYS A 60 -14.35 5.48 6.11
CA LYS A 60 -14.93 5.91 7.39
C LYS A 60 -15.32 4.68 8.19
N SER A 61 -14.89 4.61 9.44
CA SER A 61 -15.23 3.49 10.36
C SER A 61 -16.72 3.32 10.61
N SER A 62 -17.54 4.35 10.31
CA SER A 62 -19.00 4.29 10.37
C SER A 62 -19.66 3.60 9.17
N THR A 63 -18.93 3.40 8.06
CA THR A 63 -19.50 2.90 6.79
C THR A 63 -18.87 1.60 6.29
N ILE A 64 -17.77 1.18 6.90
CA ILE A 64 -17.07 -0.06 6.56
C ILE A 64 -16.76 -0.84 7.84
N SER A 65 -17.00 -2.13 7.84
CA SER A 65 -16.58 -2.97 8.96
C SER A 65 -15.05 -3.17 8.96
N PRO A 66 -14.43 -3.48 10.11
CA PRO A 66 -12.99 -3.75 10.14
C PRO A 66 -12.60 -4.92 9.23
N GLU A 67 -13.42 -5.95 9.12
CA GLU A 67 -13.20 -7.09 8.23
C GLU A 67 -13.20 -6.66 6.75
N GLN A 68 -14.16 -5.83 6.34
CA GLN A 68 -14.19 -5.26 4.98
C GLN A 68 -13.01 -4.33 4.71
N LEU A 69 -12.58 -3.56 5.71
CA LEU A 69 -11.40 -2.69 5.59
C LEU A 69 -10.14 -3.53 5.35
N GLY A 70 -9.98 -4.65 6.06
CA GLY A 70 -8.88 -5.57 5.85
C GLY A 70 -8.85 -6.15 4.42
N GLN A 71 -10.02 -6.55 3.90
CA GLN A 71 -10.12 -7.01 2.51
C GLN A 71 -9.79 -5.90 1.51
N LYS A 72 -10.31 -4.67 1.74
CA LYS A 72 -10.01 -3.51 0.90
C LYS A 72 -8.53 -3.18 0.88
N ALA A 73 -7.85 -3.21 2.03
CA ALA A 73 -6.42 -2.88 2.11
C ALA A 73 -5.56 -3.82 1.26
N ILE A 74 -5.89 -5.11 1.23
CA ILE A 74 -5.24 -6.06 0.32
C ILE A 74 -5.61 -5.75 -1.15
N ALA A 75 -6.90 -5.60 -1.44
CA ALA A 75 -7.39 -5.48 -2.81
C ALA A 75 -6.83 -4.25 -3.55
N VAL A 76 -6.69 -3.08 -2.90
CA VAL A 76 -6.16 -1.88 -3.57
C VAL A 76 -4.70 -2.09 -4.01
N ASN A 77 -3.86 -2.66 -3.16
CA ASN A 77 -2.47 -2.96 -3.49
C ASN A 77 -2.33 -4.02 -4.59
N LEU A 78 -3.18 -5.05 -4.56
CA LEU A 78 -3.18 -6.07 -5.62
C LEU A 78 -3.68 -5.54 -6.96
N SER A 79 -4.50 -4.48 -6.94
CA SER A 79 -5.00 -3.80 -8.14
C SER A 79 -3.86 -3.24 -8.97
N ASP A 80 -2.86 -2.61 -8.36
CA ASP A 80 -1.68 -2.05 -9.05
C ASP A 80 -0.84 -3.15 -9.69
N ILE A 81 -0.61 -4.25 -8.95
CA ILE A 81 0.11 -5.42 -9.50
C ILE A 81 -0.65 -5.98 -10.71
N ALA A 82 -1.98 -6.04 -10.64
CA ALA A 82 -2.82 -6.53 -11.74
C ALA A 82 -2.82 -5.57 -12.93
N ALA A 83 -2.83 -4.25 -12.72
CA ALA A 83 -2.76 -3.23 -13.75
C ALA A 83 -1.48 -3.38 -14.60
N MET A 84 -0.38 -3.79 -13.96
CA MET A 84 0.91 -4.06 -14.60
C MET A 84 1.04 -5.49 -15.15
N GLY A 85 -0.04 -6.28 -15.15
CA GLY A 85 -0.05 -7.66 -15.66
C GLY A 85 0.71 -8.66 -14.78
N GLY A 86 0.98 -8.31 -13.52
CA GLY A 86 1.70 -9.14 -12.57
C GLY A 86 0.81 -10.11 -11.81
N THR A 87 1.43 -11.10 -11.17
CA THR A 87 0.78 -12.00 -10.21
C THR A 87 1.27 -11.69 -8.80
N PRO A 88 0.40 -11.19 -7.91
CA PRO A 88 0.78 -10.89 -6.54
C PRO A 88 1.15 -12.16 -5.78
N ASN A 89 2.14 -12.07 -4.90
CA ASN A 89 2.57 -13.23 -4.12
C ASN A 89 2.80 -12.93 -2.63
N ARG A 90 3.18 -11.70 -2.28
CA ARG A 90 3.48 -11.31 -0.90
C ARG A 90 3.02 -9.89 -0.62
N VAL A 91 2.61 -9.66 0.63
CA VAL A 91 2.27 -8.33 1.15
C VAL A 91 3.00 -8.06 2.46
N LEU A 92 3.35 -6.81 2.67
CA LEU A 92 3.78 -6.25 3.94
C LEU A 92 2.68 -5.32 4.42
N ILE A 93 2.47 -5.24 5.74
CA ILE A 93 1.42 -4.38 6.30
C ILE A 93 2.03 -3.46 7.35
N THR A 94 1.83 -2.16 7.18
CA THR A 94 2.12 -1.18 8.23
C THR A 94 0.83 -0.63 8.80
N LEU A 95 0.70 -0.67 10.14
CA LEU A 95 -0.45 -0.12 10.87
C LEU A 95 -0.05 1.12 11.66
N GLY A 96 -0.80 2.20 11.50
CA GLY A 96 -0.79 3.33 12.42
C GLY A 96 -2.01 3.30 13.32
N ILE A 97 -1.83 2.90 14.58
CA ILE A 97 -2.92 2.62 15.52
C ILE A 97 -3.18 3.81 16.42
N SER A 98 -4.38 4.39 16.33
CA SER A 98 -4.82 5.44 17.25
C SER A 98 -5.37 4.84 18.55
N LYS A 99 -5.34 5.65 19.64
CA LYS A 99 -5.84 5.23 20.97
C LYS A 99 -7.33 4.81 20.98
N LYS A 100 -8.08 5.11 19.94
CA LYS A 100 -9.51 4.76 19.83
C LYS A 100 -9.74 3.33 19.28
N ILE A 101 -8.73 2.73 18.72
CA ILE A 101 -8.82 1.39 18.11
C ILE A 101 -8.78 0.33 19.20
N SER A 102 -9.75 -0.56 19.20
CA SER A 102 -9.82 -1.69 20.12
C SER A 102 -9.09 -2.92 19.56
N ILE A 103 -8.72 -3.84 20.45
CA ILE A 103 -8.19 -5.16 20.03
C ILE A 103 -9.18 -5.90 19.15
N SER A 104 -10.47 -5.88 19.50
CA SER A 104 -11.52 -6.52 18.67
C SER A 104 -11.60 -5.93 17.25
N PHE A 105 -11.33 -4.64 17.08
CA PHE A 105 -11.22 -4.04 15.75
C PHE A 105 -10.06 -4.65 14.98
N LEU A 106 -8.89 -4.78 15.59
CA LEU A 106 -7.70 -5.36 14.96
C LEU A 106 -7.89 -6.84 14.61
N ASP A 107 -8.53 -7.61 15.50
CA ASP A 107 -8.85 -9.02 15.25
C ASP A 107 -9.73 -9.17 14.01
N GLN A 108 -10.78 -8.34 13.90
CA GLN A 108 -11.66 -8.35 12.73
C GLN A 108 -10.97 -7.86 11.45
N LEU A 109 -10.12 -6.84 11.56
CA LEU A 109 -9.31 -6.35 10.45
C LEU A 109 -8.43 -7.47 9.89
N TYR A 110 -7.69 -8.15 10.78
CA TYR A 110 -6.81 -9.25 10.38
C TYR A 110 -7.57 -10.47 9.85
N LYS A 111 -8.78 -10.71 10.33
CA LYS A 111 -9.67 -11.71 9.72
C LYS A 111 -10.00 -11.38 8.27
N GLY A 112 -10.26 -10.10 7.98
CA GLY A 112 -10.49 -9.61 6.61
C GLY A 112 -9.25 -9.73 5.72
N ILE A 113 -8.09 -9.34 6.24
CA ILE A 113 -6.79 -9.50 5.58
C ILE A 113 -6.55 -10.97 5.24
N HIS A 114 -6.69 -11.86 6.22
CA HIS A 114 -6.51 -13.30 6.02
C HIS A 114 -7.43 -13.86 4.93
N LYS A 115 -8.71 -13.49 4.93
CA LYS A 115 -9.65 -13.91 3.88
C LYS A 115 -9.21 -13.47 2.48
N ALA A 116 -8.76 -12.22 2.34
CA ALA A 116 -8.27 -11.71 1.06
C ALA A 116 -6.97 -12.41 0.64
N CYS A 117 -6.03 -12.59 1.55
CA CYS A 117 -4.78 -13.31 1.29
C CYS A 117 -5.04 -14.75 0.81
N MET A 118 -5.96 -15.44 1.46
CA MET A 118 -6.35 -16.81 1.03
C MET A 118 -7.03 -16.81 -0.34
N PHE A 119 -7.92 -15.85 -0.59
CA PHE A 119 -8.65 -15.76 -1.87
C PHE A 119 -7.71 -15.50 -3.05
N TYR A 120 -6.73 -14.60 -2.88
CA TYR A 120 -5.78 -14.21 -3.92
C TYR A 120 -4.49 -15.05 -3.92
N ASN A 121 -4.37 -16.03 -3.02
CA ASN A 121 -3.16 -16.83 -2.84
C ASN A 121 -1.91 -15.99 -2.59
N VAL A 122 -2.01 -15.05 -1.64
CA VAL A 122 -0.95 -14.11 -1.27
C VAL A 122 -0.52 -14.36 0.17
N GLU A 123 0.77 -14.33 0.43
CA GLU A 123 1.37 -14.50 1.75
C GLU A 123 1.51 -13.17 2.50
N LEU A 124 1.03 -13.08 3.74
CA LEU A 124 1.41 -11.99 4.65
C LEU A 124 2.85 -12.25 5.13
N PHE A 125 3.78 -11.44 4.63
CA PHE A 125 5.21 -11.67 4.78
C PHE A 125 5.85 -10.91 5.94
N GLY A 126 5.18 -9.88 6.45
CA GLY A 126 5.65 -9.07 7.57
C GLY A 126 4.99 -7.70 7.62
N GLY A 127 5.63 -6.75 8.28
CA GLY A 127 5.13 -5.38 8.38
C GLY A 127 5.67 -4.64 9.59
N ASP A 128 4.97 -3.55 9.94
CA ASP A 128 5.31 -2.70 11.07
C ASP A 128 4.03 -2.22 11.80
N THR A 129 4.19 -1.84 13.06
CA THR A 129 3.09 -1.29 13.86
C THR A 129 3.57 -0.10 14.66
N VAL A 130 2.97 1.06 14.41
CA VAL A 130 3.31 2.31 15.07
C VAL A 130 2.10 2.96 15.72
N SER A 131 2.33 3.81 16.71
CA SER A 131 1.28 4.64 17.28
C SER A 131 0.94 5.80 16.36
N SER A 132 -0.36 6.06 16.19
CA SER A 132 -0.87 7.24 15.49
C SER A 132 -1.67 8.12 16.44
N PRO A 133 -1.39 9.43 16.54
CA PRO A 133 -2.04 10.28 17.55
C PRO A 133 -3.52 10.57 17.24
N LYS A 134 -3.94 10.54 15.99
CA LYS A 134 -5.29 11.00 15.59
C LYS A 134 -6.09 9.96 14.82
N SER A 135 -5.55 9.39 13.75
CA SER A 135 -6.27 8.57 12.78
C SER A 135 -5.65 7.19 12.66
N PHE A 136 -6.48 6.19 12.42
CA PHE A 136 -6.01 4.89 11.98
C PHE A 136 -5.56 4.96 10.52
N PHE A 137 -4.48 4.29 10.19
CA PHE A 137 -4.11 4.03 8.80
C PHE A 137 -3.54 2.61 8.64
N ILE A 138 -3.64 2.10 7.44
CA ILE A 138 -3.07 0.83 7.00
C ILE A 138 -2.42 1.03 5.62
N ASN A 139 -1.20 0.56 5.51
CA ASN A 139 -0.43 0.54 4.28
C ASN A 139 0.09 -0.86 4.03
#